data_afd9efdabf53364e7efdf7267fb45010
#
_entry.id   afd9efdabf53364e7efdf7267fb45010
#
_cell.length_a   1.000
_cell.length_b   1.000
_cell.length_c   1.000
_cell.angle_alpha   90.00
_cell.angle_beta   90.00
_cell.angle_gamma   90.00
#
_symmetry.space_group_name_H-M   'P 1'
#
loop_
_entity.id
_entity.type
_entity.pdbx_description
1 polymer ?
#
loop_
_entity_poly.entity_id
_entity_poly.type
_entity_poly.pdbx_seq_one_letter_code
_entity_poly.pdbx_strand_id
1 'polypeptide(L)' 'MTIDTENIVTMSEANRNFSSVARFSREHGGAVIFKDSRPAFVLTPIEDYFELTDDEKIDICAKRILKRFKPAFEELAK' A
#
# COMPACT_ATOMS: atom_id res chain seq x y z
N MET A 1 0.90 -13.79 -2.45
CA MET A 1 0.60 -12.72 -3.43
C MET A 1 1.28 -13.03 -4.75
N THR A 2 0.53 -13.04 -5.81
CA THR A 2 1.08 -13.29 -7.15
C THR A 2 1.50 -11.96 -7.77
N ILE A 3 2.75 -11.87 -8.23
CA ILE A 3 3.23 -10.68 -8.93
C ILE A 3 2.77 -10.76 -10.38
N ASP A 4 1.93 -9.82 -10.79
CA ASP A 4 1.47 -9.69 -12.16
C ASP A 4 2.37 -8.67 -12.87
N THR A 5 2.92 -9.04 -14.00
CA THR A 5 3.80 -8.15 -14.77
C THR A 5 3.08 -6.87 -15.22
N GLU A 6 1.77 -6.90 -15.33
CA GLU A 6 0.98 -5.71 -15.67
C GLU A 6 0.91 -4.70 -14.52
N ASN A 7 1.23 -5.11 -13.31
CA ASN A 7 1.15 -4.26 -12.12
C ASN A 7 2.51 -3.71 -11.68
N ILE A 8 3.50 -3.73 -12.55
CA ILE A 8 4.85 -3.30 -12.23
C ILE A 8 5.04 -1.83 -12.60
N VAL A 9 5.57 -1.07 -11.63
CA VAL A 9 5.90 0.35 -11.80
C VAL A 9 7.32 0.54 -11.29
N THR A 10 8.11 1.39 -11.95
CA THR A 10 9.46 1.68 -11.48
C THR A 10 9.42 2.73 -10.36
N MET A 11 10.46 2.73 -9.52
CA MET A 11 10.60 3.73 -8.47
C MET A 11 10.66 5.16 -9.06
N SER A 12 11.31 5.30 -10.21
CA SER A 12 11.38 6.59 -10.91
C SER A 12 10.00 7.11 -11.29
N GLU A 13 9.15 6.22 -11.82
CA GLU A 13 7.77 6.59 -12.17
C GLU A 13 6.98 6.95 -10.92
N ALA A 14 7.14 6.19 -9.84
CA ALA A 14 6.45 6.46 -8.58
C ALA A 14 6.86 7.82 -8.00
N ASN A 15 8.14 8.14 -8.06
CA ASN A 15 8.65 9.42 -7.57
C ASN A 15 8.18 10.59 -8.43
N ARG A 16 8.07 10.37 -9.73
CA ARG A 16 7.67 11.42 -10.67
C ARG A 16 6.21 11.79 -10.53
N ASN A 17 5.35 10.80 -10.36
CA ASN A 17 3.91 11.03 -10.33
C ASN A 17 3.21 9.98 -9.46
N PHE A 18 3.30 10.18 -8.16
CA PHE A 18 2.71 9.25 -7.21
C PHE A 18 1.19 9.15 -7.36
N SER A 19 0.52 10.26 -7.67
CA SER A 19 -0.94 10.26 -7.85
C SER A 19 -1.38 9.29 -8.95
N SER A 20 -0.61 9.24 -10.04
CA SER A 20 -0.88 8.31 -11.14
C SER A 20 -0.69 6.85 -10.70
N VAL A 21 0.35 6.59 -9.93
CA VAL A 21 0.64 5.24 -9.41
C VAL A 21 -0.43 4.81 -8.41
N ALA A 22 -0.89 5.72 -7.57
CA ALA A 22 -1.97 5.44 -6.63
C ALA A 22 -3.27 5.07 -7.37
N ARG A 23 -3.60 5.81 -8.42
CA ARG A 23 -4.76 5.50 -9.26
C ARG A 23 -4.60 4.13 -9.92
N PHE A 24 -3.42 3.86 -10.46
CA PHE A 24 -3.09 2.59 -11.08
C PHE A 24 -3.30 1.43 -10.09
N SER A 25 -2.85 1.61 -8.85
CA SER A 25 -3.02 0.57 -7.84
C SER A 25 -4.49 0.30 -7.51
N ARG A 26 -5.34 1.34 -7.53
CA ARG A 26 -6.78 1.16 -7.31
C ARG A 26 -7.45 0.43 -8.46
N GLU A 27 -7.03 0.70 -9.68
CA GLU A 27 -7.59 0.05 -10.86
C GLU A 27 -7.18 -1.41 -11.01
N HIS A 28 -5.98 -1.77 -10.52
CA HIS A 28 -5.39 -3.09 -10.71
C HIS A 28 -5.28 -3.90 -9.42
N GLY A 29 -5.80 -3.40 -8.30
CA GLY A 29 -5.73 -4.10 -7.03
C GLY A 29 -4.37 -4.09 -6.38
N GLY A 30 -3.51 -3.16 -6.78
CA GLY A 30 -2.17 -3.01 -6.23
C GLY A 30 -1.15 -2.71 -7.29
N ALA A 31 0.02 -2.23 -6.88
CA ALA A 31 1.15 -1.97 -7.77
C ALA A 31 2.43 -2.45 -7.10
N VAL A 32 3.28 -3.12 -7.85
CA VAL A 32 4.59 -3.55 -7.38
C VAL A 32 5.61 -2.54 -7.86
N ILE A 33 6.31 -1.91 -6.92
CA ILE A 33 7.30 -0.88 -7.24
C ILE A 33 8.69 -1.52 -7.27
N PHE A 34 9.33 -1.44 -8.43
CA PHE A 34 10.65 -2.01 -8.66
C PHE A 34 11.72 -0.93 -8.47
N LYS A 35 12.80 -1.32 -7.82
CA LYS A 35 13.99 -0.51 -7.69
C LYS A 35 15.19 -1.38 -8.04
N ASP A 36 16.04 -0.89 -8.94
CA ASP A 36 17.24 -1.61 -9.39
C ASP A 36 16.90 -3.02 -9.91
N SER A 37 15.84 -3.10 -10.71
CA SER A 37 15.37 -4.34 -11.34
C SER A 37 14.90 -5.40 -10.37
N ARG A 38 14.55 -4.99 -9.13
CA ARG A 38 14.05 -5.90 -8.11
C ARG A 38 12.76 -5.35 -7.49
N PRO A 39 11.80 -6.21 -7.18
CA PRO A 39 10.62 -5.76 -6.45
C PRO A 39 11.05 -5.25 -5.07
N ALA A 40 10.71 -4.00 -4.76
CA ALA A 40 11.11 -3.36 -3.52
C ALA A 40 9.92 -3.03 -2.63
N PHE A 41 8.79 -2.61 -3.22
CA PHE A 41 7.62 -2.19 -2.47
C PHE A 41 6.36 -2.65 -3.16
N VAL A 42 5.29 -2.77 -2.36
CA VAL A 42 3.95 -3.00 -2.87
C VAL A 42 3.08 -1.85 -2.39
N LEU A 43 2.39 -1.21 -3.33
CA LEU A 43 1.40 -0.19 -3.02
C LEU A 43 0.02 -0.82 -3.16
N THR A 44 -0.71 -0.91 -2.05
CA THR A 44 -2.03 -1.52 -2.04
C THR A 44 -3.02 -0.53 -1.43
N PRO A 45 -4.18 -0.29 -2.08
CA PRO A 45 -5.22 0.51 -1.45
C PRO A 45 -5.62 -0.11 -0.11
N ILE A 46 -5.91 0.71 0.87
CA ILE A 46 -6.22 0.22 2.22
C ILE A 46 -7.44 -0.70 2.22
N GLU A 47 -8.41 -0.40 1.37
CA GLU A 47 -9.64 -1.21 1.24
C GLU A 47 -9.37 -2.60 0.69
N ASP A 48 -8.31 -2.75 -0.14
CA ASP A 48 -7.91 -4.07 -0.68
C ASP A 48 -7.02 -4.82 0.30
N TYR A 49 -6.21 -4.10 1.06
CA TYR A 49 -5.37 -4.69 2.08
C TYR A 49 -6.21 -5.36 3.16
N PHE A 50 -7.32 -4.75 3.50
CA PHE A 50 -8.26 -5.29 4.46
C PHE A 50 -9.44 -5.96 3.74
N GLU A 51 -9.17 -7.05 3.02
CA GLU A 51 -10.22 -7.86 2.40
C GLU A 51 -11.10 -8.55 3.44
N LEU A 52 -11.20 -7.95 4.61
CA LEU A 52 -11.89 -8.53 5.73
C LEU A 52 -13.32 -8.05 5.74
N THR A 53 -14.24 -8.97 5.48
CA THR A 53 -15.68 -8.69 5.58
C THR A 53 -16.19 -8.85 7.00
N ASP A 54 -15.33 -9.32 7.89
CA ASP A 54 -15.64 -9.59 9.29
C ASP A 54 -15.17 -8.40 10.14
N ASP A 55 -16.11 -7.74 10.80
CA ASP A 55 -15.85 -6.55 11.61
C ASP A 55 -14.77 -6.78 12.68
N GLU A 56 -14.75 -7.98 13.28
CA GLU A 56 -13.75 -8.31 14.29
C GLU A 56 -12.34 -8.33 13.72
N LYS A 57 -12.18 -8.89 12.53
CA LYS A 57 -10.90 -8.93 11.84
C LYS A 57 -10.46 -7.53 11.45
N ILE A 58 -11.38 -6.71 10.98
CA ILE A 58 -11.09 -5.33 10.64
C ILE A 58 -10.61 -4.57 11.88
N ASP A 59 -11.27 -4.76 13.00
CA ASP A 59 -10.90 -4.11 14.25
C ASP A 59 -9.49 -4.53 14.70
N ILE A 60 -9.18 -5.82 14.65
CA ILE A 60 -7.86 -6.32 15.02
C ILE A 60 -6.78 -5.73 14.11
N CYS A 61 -7.02 -5.70 12.81
CA CYS A 61 -6.08 -5.14 11.86
C CYS A 61 -5.87 -3.65 12.08
N ALA A 62 -6.94 -2.91 12.34
CA ALA A 62 -6.87 -1.48 12.62
C ALA A 62 -6.03 -1.22 13.88
N LYS A 63 -6.23 -2.01 14.92
CA LYS A 63 -5.46 -1.88 16.15
C LYS A 63 -3.96 -2.17 15.92
N ARG A 64 -3.65 -3.16 15.10
CA ARG A 64 -2.25 -3.46 14.75
C ARG A 64 -1.60 -2.31 14.01
N ILE A 65 -2.30 -1.70 13.08
CA ILE A 65 -1.79 -0.56 12.31
C ILE A 65 -1.57 0.63 13.25
N LEU A 66 -2.54 0.95 14.11
CA LEU A 66 -2.41 2.05 15.05
C LEU A 66 -1.23 1.85 15.99
N LYS A 67 -1.05 0.63 16.50
CA LYS A 67 0.06 0.30 17.38
C LYS A 67 1.40 0.46 16.66
N ARG A 68 1.47 0.04 15.40
CA ARG A 68 2.70 0.10 14.61
C ARG A 68 3.09 1.53 14.24
N PHE A 69 2.12 2.36 13.90
CA PHE A 69 2.35 3.72 13.43
C PHE A 69 2.04 4.80 14.46
N LYS A 70 1.79 4.41 15.71
CA LYS A 70 1.48 5.35 16.77
C LYS A 70 2.48 6.50 16.90
N PRO A 71 3.80 6.27 16.88
CA PRO A 71 4.75 7.37 16.96
C PRO A 71 4.57 8.40 15.84
N ALA A 72 4.27 7.94 14.61
CA ALA A 72 4.04 8.84 13.49
C ALA A 72 2.76 9.66 13.68
N PHE A 73 1.69 9.03 14.16
CA PHE A 73 0.44 9.74 14.45
C PHE A 73 0.63 10.77 15.57
N GLU A 74 1.38 10.44 16.61
CA GLU A 74 1.67 11.36 17.69
C GLU A 74 2.49 12.56 17.19
N GLU A 75 3.42 12.32 16.29
CA GLU A 75 4.22 13.37 15.66
C GLU A 75 3.32 14.33 14.88
N LEU A 76 2.38 13.80 14.12
CA LEU A 76 1.45 14.59 13.32
C LEU A 76 0.46 15.38 14.19
N ALA A 77 0.17 14.91 15.38
CA ALA A 77 -0.77 15.54 16.29
C ALA A 77 -0.16 16.73 17.04
N LYS A 78 1.15 16.90 16.98
CA LYS A 78 1.85 18.06 17.58
C LYS A 78 1.75 19.30 16.68
#